data_4b82768cd9b4a0e0c8c3aa3c00f4644b
#
_entry.id   4b82768cd9b4a0e0c8c3aa3c00f4644b
#
_cell.length_a   1.000
_cell.length_b   1.000
_cell.length_c   1.000
_cell.angle_alpha   90.00
_cell.angle_beta   90.00
_cell.angle_gamma   90.00
#
_symmetry.space_group_name_H-M   'P 1'
#
loop_
_entity.id
_entity.type
_entity.pdbx_description
1 polymer ?
#
loop_
_entity_poly.entity_id
_entity_poly.type
_entity_poly.pdbx_seq_one_letter_code
_entity_poly.pdbx_strand_id
1 'polypeptide(L)'
;MLHRFTGLLATIVLCLTVVQSGPARAEQATGAHKGPAEVISDVTAQVMTVVAEADTYFDQDPDRYYQEIDGALAELVDWRGFATAVMGEYYSRGRSMDQAGRANLKRQRDDFATTLREGLIRSYAKGLLAFGGARMEVQGVEASPQSARVASVTQLVYGEADRVYTIRYQMGQYKDGVWRLRNLIIETINLGEIYR
;
A
#
# COMPACT_ATOMS: atom_id res chain seq x y z
N MET A 1 62.39 -23.12 -67.96
CA MET A 1 61.54 -22.17 -68.69
C MET A 1 60.60 -21.55 -67.66
N LEU A 2 60.94 -20.47 -67.17
CA LEU A 2 60.72 -19.07 -67.59
C LEU A 2 59.24 -18.69 -67.61
N HIS A 3 58.80 -17.89 -66.78
CA HIS A 3 58.09 -16.57 -66.82
C HIS A 3 57.18 -16.47 -65.59
N ARG A 4 57.45 -15.55 -64.72
CA ARG A 4 57.36 -14.10 -64.68
C ARG A 4 55.92 -13.56 -64.39
N PHE A 5 55.89 -12.81 -63.29
CA PHE A 5 55.19 -11.53 -63.09
C PHE A 5 53.68 -11.61 -62.63
N THR A 6 53.27 -10.93 -61.76
CA THR A 6 53.18 -9.60 -61.17
C THR A 6 52.05 -9.69 -60.12
N GLY A 7 52.18 -9.36 -58.94
CA GLY A 7 51.99 -8.08 -58.33
C GLY A 7 50.55 -7.60 -58.32
N LEU A 8 49.79 -7.77 -57.25
CA LEU A 8 48.69 -6.86 -56.92
C LEU A 8 48.58 -6.72 -55.41
N LEU A 9 48.96 -5.58 -54.90
CA LEU A 9 48.66 -5.13 -53.55
C LEU A 9 47.14 -5.02 -53.39
N ALA A 10 46.55 -5.85 -52.54
CA ALA A 10 45.18 -5.62 -52.05
C ALA A 10 45.28 -5.01 -50.66
N THR A 11 45.03 -3.74 -50.61
CA THR A 11 44.90 -2.91 -49.42
C THR A 11 43.70 -3.40 -48.60
N ILE A 12 43.95 -4.07 -47.49
CA ILE A 12 42.90 -4.42 -46.54
C ILE A 12 42.60 -3.17 -45.74
N VAL A 13 41.52 -2.50 -46.08
CA VAL A 13 40.92 -1.45 -45.26
C VAL A 13 40.24 -2.13 -44.08
N LEU A 14 40.91 -2.12 -42.93
CA LEU A 14 40.35 -2.55 -41.65
C LEU A 14 39.35 -1.51 -41.19
N CYS A 15 38.07 -1.73 -41.46
CA CYS A 15 36.99 -0.95 -40.84
C CYS A 15 36.94 -1.27 -39.34
N LEU A 16 37.61 -0.42 -38.56
CA LEU A 16 37.40 -0.37 -37.12
C LEU A 16 35.99 0.20 -36.86
N THR A 17 35.00 -0.68 -36.67
CA THR A 17 33.71 -0.29 -36.11
C THR A 17 33.94 -0.02 -34.61
N VAL A 18 34.11 1.25 -34.28
CA VAL A 18 34.03 1.71 -32.89
C VAL A 18 32.60 1.52 -32.41
N VAL A 19 32.36 0.44 -31.69
CA VAL A 19 31.13 0.27 -30.90
C VAL A 19 31.23 1.30 -29.79
N GLN A 20 30.60 2.46 -29.98
CA GLN A 20 30.37 3.42 -28.92
C GLN A 20 29.35 2.79 -27.96
N SER A 21 29.85 2.11 -26.94
CA SER A 21 29.08 1.81 -25.74
C SER A 21 28.77 3.16 -25.08
N GLY A 22 27.61 3.72 -25.41
CA GLY A 22 27.08 4.86 -24.69
C GLY A 22 27.01 4.46 -23.21
N PRO A 23 27.32 5.39 -22.29
CA PRO A 23 27.12 5.11 -20.88
C PRO A 23 25.64 4.77 -20.69
N ALA A 24 25.37 3.55 -20.21
CA ALA A 24 24.07 3.20 -19.67
C ALA A 24 23.77 4.29 -18.64
N ARG A 25 22.85 5.18 -19.02
CA ARG A 25 22.32 6.18 -18.13
C ARG A 25 21.64 5.39 -17.00
N ALA A 26 22.37 5.24 -15.90
CA ALA A 26 21.77 4.80 -14.66
C ALA A 26 20.61 5.76 -14.42
N GLU A 27 19.42 5.27 -14.65
CA GLU A 27 18.18 5.94 -14.32
C GLU A 27 18.27 6.18 -12.82
N GLN A 28 18.63 7.41 -12.48
CA GLN A 28 18.60 7.86 -11.10
C GLN A 28 17.18 7.60 -10.64
N ALA A 29 17.02 6.63 -9.75
CA ALA A 29 15.82 6.41 -8.99
C ALA A 29 15.58 7.70 -8.17
N THR A 30 15.00 8.70 -8.82
CA THR A 30 14.28 9.77 -8.14
C THR A 30 13.26 9.07 -7.29
N GLY A 31 13.34 9.22 -5.96
CA GLY A 31 12.57 8.54 -4.94
C GLY A 31 11.15 8.16 -5.38
N ALA A 32 11.05 7.05 -6.08
CA ALA A 32 9.78 6.53 -6.58
C ALA A 32 8.98 6.10 -5.35
N HIS A 33 7.85 6.76 -5.13
CA HIS A 33 6.92 6.34 -4.08
C HIS A 33 6.54 4.88 -4.32
N LYS A 34 6.50 4.11 -3.23
CA LYS A 34 6.09 2.70 -3.27
C LYS A 34 4.75 2.52 -3.96
N GLY A 35 4.63 1.48 -4.76
CA GLY A 35 3.36 1.08 -5.37
C GLY A 35 2.36 0.55 -4.33
N PRO A 36 1.06 0.49 -4.65
CA PRO A 36 0.05 0.08 -3.67
C PRO A 36 0.25 -1.36 -3.15
N ALA A 37 0.74 -2.29 -3.98
CA ALA A 37 1.06 -3.65 -3.54
C ALA A 37 2.24 -3.68 -2.57
N GLU A 38 3.28 -2.90 -2.84
CA GLU A 38 4.46 -2.79 -1.99
C GLU A 38 4.10 -2.22 -0.62
N VAL A 39 3.26 -1.16 -0.59
CA VAL A 39 2.74 -0.59 0.65
C VAL A 39 1.99 -1.63 1.48
N ILE A 40 1.10 -2.44 0.85
CA ILE A 40 0.38 -3.50 1.55
C ILE A 40 1.33 -4.58 2.05
N SER A 41 2.31 -5.01 1.23
CA SER A 41 3.29 -6.02 1.65
C SER A 41 4.11 -5.57 2.86
N ASP A 42 4.59 -4.33 2.86
CA ASP A 42 5.40 -3.78 3.94
C ASP A 42 4.61 -3.66 5.25
N VAL A 43 3.39 -3.12 5.17
CA VAL A 43 2.53 -3.01 6.35
C VAL A 43 2.12 -4.39 6.87
N THR A 44 1.83 -5.34 5.97
CA THR A 44 1.56 -6.73 6.38
C THR A 44 2.74 -7.32 7.14
N ALA A 45 3.98 -7.14 6.65
CA ALA A 45 5.17 -7.63 7.34
C ALA A 45 5.33 -7.01 8.73
N GLN A 46 5.11 -5.69 8.86
CA GLN A 46 5.16 -4.99 10.16
C GLN A 46 4.10 -5.52 11.13
N VAL A 47 2.84 -5.64 10.68
CA VAL A 47 1.74 -6.16 11.49
C VAL A 47 2.05 -7.59 11.94
N MET A 48 2.54 -8.45 11.05
CA MET A 48 2.86 -9.85 11.39
C MET A 48 4.03 -9.97 12.36
N THR A 49 4.99 -9.04 12.33
CA THR A 49 6.05 -8.95 13.34
C THR A 49 5.46 -8.65 14.72
N VAL A 50 4.60 -7.63 14.80
CA VAL A 50 3.90 -7.30 16.08
C VAL A 50 3.07 -8.48 16.59
N VAL A 51 2.33 -9.17 15.70
CA VAL A 51 1.53 -10.33 16.05
C VAL A 51 2.39 -11.48 16.59
N ALA A 52 3.54 -11.75 15.94
CA ALA A 52 4.46 -12.82 16.40
C ALA A 52 5.09 -12.53 17.77
N GLU A 53 5.36 -11.26 18.07
CA GLU A 53 5.91 -10.86 19.37
C GLU A 53 4.85 -10.81 20.48
N ALA A 54 3.59 -10.63 20.13
CA ALA A 54 2.49 -10.46 21.06
C ALA A 54 2.32 -11.63 22.03
N ASP A 55 2.59 -12.86 21.63
CA ASP A 55 2.51 -14.06 22.48
C ASP A 55 3.35 -13.94 23.76
N THR A 56 4.39 -13.10 23.74
CA THR A 56 5.29 -12.94 24.89
C THR A 56 4.77 -11.96 25.95
N TYR A 57 3.83 -11.08 25.59
CA TYR A 57 3.41 -9.98 26.48
C TYR A 57 1.91 -9.66 26.49
N PHE A 58 1.12 -10.14 25.53
CA PHE A 58 -0.27 -9.72 25.34
C PHE A 58 -1.16 -9.93 26.58
N ASP A 59 -1.00 -11.03 27.29
CA ASP A 59 -1.79 -11.33 28.49
C ASP A 59 -1.51 -10.35 29.65
N GLN A 60 -0.31 -9.76 29.67
CA GLN A 60 0.14 -8.86 30.74
C GLN A 60 -0.03 -7.40 30.36
N ASP A 61 0.13 -7.06 29.08
CA ASP A 61 0.08 -5.72 28.55
C ASP A 61 -0.61 -5.66 27.16
N PRO A 62 -1.92 -5.88 27.11
CA PRO A 62 -2.66 -5.80 25.83
C PRO A 62 -2.67 -4.40 25.23
N ASP A 63 -2.54 -3.34 26.03
CA ASP A 63 -2.51 -1.97 25.53
C ASP A 63 -1.25 -1.70 24.70
N ARG A 64 -0.11 -2.27 25.05
CA ARG A 64 1.10 -2.25 24.26
C ARG A 64 0.85 -2.82 22.86
N TYR A 65 0.21 -3.98 22.77
CA TYR A 65 -0.12 -4.60 21.49
C TYR A 65 -0.97 -3.70 20.58
N TYR A 66 -2.03 -3.10 21.15
CA TYR A 66 -2.88 -2.19 20.40
C TYR A 66 -2.13 -0.95 19.92
N GLN A 67 -1.21 -0.42 20.72
CA GLN A 67 -0.36 0.71 20.31
C GLN A 67 0.63 0.33 19.20
N GLU A 68 1.22 -0.86 19.24
CA GLU A 68 2.12 -1.35 18.20
C GLU A 68 1.40 -1.59 16.87
N ILE A 69 0.21 -2.21 16.91
CA ILE A 69 -0.65 -2.36 15.71
C ILE A 69 -1.08 -0.99 15.15
N ASP A 70 -1.47 -0.07 16.03
CA ASP A 70 -1.84 1.29 15.64
C ASP A 70 -0.67 2.02 14.97
N GLY A 71 0.53 1.87 15.49
CA GLY A 71 1.76 2.39 14.88
C GLY A 71 2.04 1.82 13.50
N ALA A 72 1.90 0.50 13.34
CA ALA A 72 2.09 -0.17 12.05
C ALA A 72 1.09 0.30 10.98
N LEU A 73 -0.13 0.68 11.37
CA LEU A 73 -1.19 1.16 10.47
C LEU A 73 -1.20 2.67 10.27
N ALA A 74 -0.38 3.44 11.01
CA ALA A 74 -0.49 4.90 11.11
C ALA A 74 -0.37 5.61 9.75
N GLU A 75 0.54 5.16 8.88
CA GLU A 75 0.74 5.76 7.56
C GLU A 75 -0.12 5.13 6.47
N LEU A 76 -0.58 3.89 6.69
CA LEU A 76 -1.41 3.19 5.73
C LEU A 76 -2.82 3.79 5.66
N VAL A 77 -3.47 4.04 6.81
CA VAL A 77 -4.89 4.39 6.86
C VAL A 77 -5.09 5.90 6.88
N ASP A 78 -5.83 6.43 5.90
CA ASP A 78 -6.34 7.80 5.96
C ASP A 78 -7.55 7.88 6.91
N TRP A 79 -7.28 7.93 8.21
CA TRP A 79 -8.33 7.97 9.24
C TRP A 79 -9.31 9.14 9.07
N ARG A 80 -8.84 10.30 8.59
CA ARG A 80 -9.71 11.46 8.32
C ARG A 80 -10.60 11.23 7.11
N GLY A 81 -10.04 10.65 6.05
CA GLY A 81 -10.81 10.28 4.87
C GLY A 81 -11.83 9.21 5.18
N PHE A 82 -11.45 8.20 5.98
CA PHE A 82 -12.36 7.16 6.43
C PHE A 82 -13.49 7.72 7.29
N ALA A 83 -13.17 8.54 8.29
CA ALA A 83 -14.17 9.24 9.11
C ALA A 83 -15.11 10.10 8.25
N THR A 84 -14.58 10.81 7.26
CA THR A 84 -15.39 11.60 6.31
C THR A 84 -16.37 10.73 5.54
N ALA A 85 -15.94 9.55 5.09
CA ALA A 85 -16.78 8.61 4.36
C ALA A 85 -17.90 8.04 5.26
N VAL A 86 -17.59 7.70 6.51
CA VAL A 86 -18.55 7.23 7.51
C VAL A 86 -19.56 8.33 7.88
N MET A 87 -19.11 9.57 8.07
CA MET A 87 -19.97 10.72 8.34
C MET A 87 -20.91 11.05 7.17
N GLY A 88 -20.53 10.69 5.94
CA GLY A 88 -21.38 10.74 4.76
C GLY A 88 -22.05 12.11 4.54
N GLU A 89 -23.38 12.11 4.49
CA GLU A 89 -24.16 13.32 4.27
C GLU A 89 -23.98 14.36 5.36
N TYR A 90 -23.80 13.94 6.62
CA TYR A 90 -23.56 14.87 7.72
C TYR A 90 -22.34 15.75 7.43
N TYR A 91 -21.22 15.16 6.99
CA TYR A 91 -20.04 15.94 6.64
C TYR A 91 -20.23 16.77 5.37
N SER A 92 -20.97 16.28 4.40
CA SER A 92 -21.21 16.97 3.13
C SER A 92 -22.04 18.27 3.31
N ARG A 93 -22.85 18.37 4.36
CA ARG A 93 -23.61 19.59 4.73
C ARG A 93 -22.70 20.79 5.00
N GLY A 94 -21.44 20.56 5.34
CA GLY A 94 -20.44 21.61 5.53
C GLY A 94 -20.23 22.52 4.33
N ARG A 95 -20.59 22.07 3.11
CA ARG A 95 -20.49 22.86 1.89
C ARG A 95 -21.42 24.10 1.89
N SER A 96 -22.56 24.00 2.58
CA SER A 96 -23.53 25.10 2.73
C SER A 96 -23.36 25.93 4.00
N MET A 97 -22.40 25.58 4.86
CA MET A 97 -22.14 26.29 6.11
C MET A 97 -21.25 27.51 5.91
N ASP A 98 -21.30 28.45 6.81
CA ASP A 98 -20.35 29.56 6.95
C ASP A 98 -18.97 29.05 7.38
N GLN A 99 -18.00 29.96 7.52
CA GLN A 99 -16.64 29.61 7.91
C GLN A 99 -16.56 28.97 9.30
N ALA A 100 -17.33 29.49 10.26
CA ALA A 100 -17.36 28.96 11.63
C ALA A 100 -17.96 27.55 11.67
N GLY A 101 -19.05 27.31 10.96
CA GLY A 101 -19.69 26.01 10.82
C GLY A 101 -18.78 24.98 10.17
N ARG A 102 -18.07 25.34 9.10
CA ARG A 102 -17.07 24.46 8.46
C ARG A 102 -15.91 24.13 9.40
N ALA A 103 -15.41 25.11 10.16
CA ALA A 103 -14.33 24.87 11.12
C ALA A 103 -14.77 23.94 12.25
N ASN A 104 -16.01 24.10 12.74
CA ASN A 104 -16.58 23.19 13.73
C ASN A 104 -16.72 21.76 13.20
N LEU A 105 -17.31 21.62 12.02
CA LEU A 105 -17.48 20.30 11.37
C LEU A 105 -16.14 19.59 11.13
N LYS A 106 -15.09 20.35 10.78
CA LYS A 106 -13.74 19.81 10.65
C LYS A 106 -13.20 19.27 11.98
N ARG A 107 -13.40 19.97 13.09
CA ARG A 107 -13.01 19.47 14.43
C ARG A 107 -13.77 18.20 14.77
N GLN A 108 -15.10 18.19 14.60
CA GLN A 108 -15.92 17.02 14.85
C GLN A 108 -15.46 15.81 14.03
N ARG A 109 -15.07 15.99 12.76
CA ARG A 109 -14.49 14.92 11.95
C ARG A 109 -13.16 14.43 12.53
N ASP A 110 -12.29 15.33 12.95
CA ASP A 110 -10.97 14.99 13.48
C ASP A 110 -11.09 14.25 14.82
N ASP A 111 -12.02 14.68 15.70
CA ASP A 111 -12.36 13.99 16.94
C ASP A 111 -12.97 12.61 16.68
N PHE A 112 -13.90 12.52 15.73
CA PHE A 112 -14.50 11.27 15.33
C PHE A 112 -13.49 10.32 14.69
N ALA A 113 -12.54 10.82 13.89
CA ALA A 113 -11.48 10.01 13.30
C ALA A 113 -10.61 9.35 14.37
N THR A 114 -10.31 10.07 15.46
CA THR A 114 -9.57 9.52 16.60
C THR A 114 -10.35 8.41 17.30
N THR A 115 -11.60 8.67 17.64
CA THR A 115 -12.48 7.67 18.30
C THR A 115 -12.68 6.43 17.42
N LEU A 116 -12.90 6.64 16.12
CA LEU A 116 -13.07 5.56 15.15
C LEU A 116 -11.81 4.70 15.02
N ARG A 117 -10.63 5.35 14.94
CA ARG A 117 -9.33 4.67 14.92
C ARG A 117 -9.16 3.77 16.13
N GLU A 118 -9.30 4.32 17.34
CA GLU A 118 -9.14 3.57 18.59
C GLU A 118 -10.14 2.41 18.67
N GLY A 119 -11.41 2.65 18.34
CA GLY A 119 -12.46 1.63 18.35
C GLY A 119 -12.19 0.50 17.37
N LEU A 120 -11.75 0.80 16.14
CA LEU A 120 -11.43 -0.21 15.14
C LEU A 120 -10.18 -1.01 15.52
N ILE A 121 -9.13 -0.34 16.02
CA ILE A 121 -7.92 -1.05 16.47
C ILE A 121 -8.28 -2.02 17.60
N ARG A 122 -8.98 -1.57 18.65
CA ARG A 122 -9.37 -2.46 19.78
C ARG A 122 -10.29 -3.59 19.35
N SER A 123 -11.19 -3.36 18.39
CA SER A 123 -12.15 -4.37 17.94
C SER A 123 -11.53 -5.45 17.07
N TYR A 124 -10.59 -5.06 16.19
CA TYR A 124 -10.10 -5.97 15.15
C TYR A 124 -8.68 -6.47 15.37
N ALA A 125 -7.80 -5.71 16.04
CA ALA A 125 -6.42 -6.14 16.25
C ALA A 125 -6.31 -7.44 17.04
N LYS A 126 -7.18 -7.67 18.02
CA LYS A 126 -7.23 -8.95 18.76
C LYS A 126 -7.45 -10.15 17.84
N GLY A 127 -8.26 -9.97 16.78
CA GLY A 127 -8.49 -11.03 15.79
C GLY A 127 -7.25 -11.38 14.96
N LEU A 128 -6.29 -10.47 14.85
CA LEU A 128 -5.04 -10.73 14.13
C LEU A 128 -4.16 -11.77 14.83
N LEU A 129 -4.28 -11.91 16.15
CA LEU A 129 -3.54 -12.93 16.92
C LEU A 129 -3.83 -14.35 16.43
N ALA A 130 -5.06 -14.60 15.92
CA ALA A 130 -5.43 -15.89 15.35
C ALA A 130 -4.70 -16.20 14.02
N PHE A 131 -4.05 -15.20 13.42
CA PHE A 131 -3.28 -15.35 12.19
C PHE A 131 -1.76 -15.35 12.42
N GLY A 132 -1.31 -15.48 13.67
CA GLY A 132 0.11 -15.63 13.99
C GLY A 132 0.72 -16.79 13.19
N GLY A 133 1.78 -16.49 12.42
CA GLY A 133 2.42 -17.47 11.55
C GLY A 133 1.68 -17.78 10.23
N ALA A 134 0.52 -17.18 9.96
CA ALA A 134 -0.19 -17.38 8.70
C ALA A 134 0.63 -16.85 7.51
N ARG A 135 0.62 -17.61 6.42
CA ARG A 135 1.18 -17.14 5.15
C ARG A 135 0.23 -16.13 4.52
N MET A 136 0.76 -14.97 4.15
CA MET A 136 0.02 -13.93 3.45
C MET A 136 0.67 -13.64 2.11
N GLU A 137 -0.12 -13.47 1.05
CA GLU A 137 0.39 -13.33 -0.31
C GLU A 137 -0.41 -12.28 -1.08
N VAL A 138 0.27 -11.22 -1.54
CA VAL A 138 -0.34 -10.24 -2.45
C VAL A 138 -0.45 -10.86 -3.83
N GLN A 139 -1.68 -11.02 -4.32
CA GLN A 139 -1.97 -11.66 -5.61
C GLN A 139 -1.87 -10.69 -6.77
N GLY A 140 -2.26 -9.43 -6.57
CA GLY A 140 -2.23 -8.47 -7.66
C GLY A 140 -2.81 -7.11 -7.32
N VAL A 141 -2.66 -6.22 -8.30
CA VAL A 141 -3.18 -4.86 -8.27
C VAL A 141 -4.09 -4.64 -9.46
N GLU A 142 -5.30 -4.20 -9.21
CA GLU A 142 -6.24 -3.75 -10.22
C GLU A 142 -6.34 -2.23 -10.18
N ALA A 143 -5.87 -1.57 -11.24
CA ALA A 143 -6.02 -0.13 -11.38
C ALA A 143 -7.49 0.21 -11.69
N SER A 144 -7.99 1.31 -11.12
CA SER A 144 -9.32 1.79 -11.46
C SER A 144 -9.36 2.33 -12.88
N PRO A 145 -10.33 1.93 -13.72
CA PRO A 145 -10.48 2.48 -15.06
C PRO A 145 -10.84 3.98 -15.06
N GLN A 146 -11.35 4.49 -13.95
CA GLN A 146 -11.76 5.89 -13.79
C GLN A 146 -10.64 6.80 -13.29
N SER A 147 -9.58 6.24 -12.68
CA SER A 147 -8.51 7.05 -12.09
C SER A 147 -7.23 6.25 -11.84
N ALA A 148 -6.11 6.70 -12.39
CA ALA A 148 -4.78 6.15 -12.09
C ALA A 148 -4.35 6.29 -10.61
N ARG A 149 -5.07 7.11 -9.83
CA ARG A 149 -4.83 7.31 -8.40
C ARG A 149 -5.69 6.43 -7.49
N VAL A 150 -6.38 5.45 -8.05
CA VAL A 150 -7.21 4.50 -7.31
C VAL A 150 -6.84 3.10 -7.78
N ALA A 151 -6.61 2.22 -6.84
CA ALA A 151 -6.29 0.82 -7.11
C ALA A 151 -6.90 -0.10 -6.06
N SER A 152 -7.15 -1.34 -6.43
CA SER A 152 -7.48 -2.43 -5.50
C SER A 152 -6.31 -3.38 -5.43
N VAL A 153 -5.85 -3.69 -4.22
CA VAL A 153 -4.85 -4.73 -3.97
C VAL A 153 -5.56 -5.92 -3.37
N THR A 154 -5.35 -7.10 -3.94
CA THR A 154 -5.90 -8.35 -3.41
C THR A 154 -4.79 -9.13 -2.69
N GLN A 155 -5.08 -9.58 -1.47
CA GLN A 155 -4.21 -10.41 -0.66
C GLN A 155 -4.94 -11.67 -0.22
N LEU A 156 -4.25 -12.80 -0.28
CA LEU A 156 -4.70 -14.06 0.30
C LEU A 156 -4.04 -14.28 1.66
N VAL A 157 -4.83 -14.75 2.61
CA VAL A 157 -4.40 -15.15 3.95
C VAL A 157 -4.70 -16.64 4.09
N TYR A 158 -3.65 -17.43 4.27
CA TYR A 158 -3.75 -18.89 4.43
C TYR A 158 -3.87 -19.20 5.93
N GLY A 159 -5.08 -19.46 6.36
CA GLY A 159 -5.42 -19.81 7.73
C GLY A 159 -5.31 -21.30 8.02
N GLU A 160 -5.81 -21.69 9.19
CA GLU A 160 -5.87 -23.10 9.59
C GLU A 160 -6.85 -23.91 8.74
N ALA A 161 -6.65 -25.23 8.70
CA ALA A 161 -7.49 -26.19 7.99
C ALA A 161 -7.70 -25.85 6.50
N ASP A 162 -6.62 -25.44 5.83
CA ASP A 162 -6.60 -25.07 4.39
C ASP A 162 -7.60 -23.96 4.00
N ARG A 163 -8.06 -23.19 4.97
CA ARG A 163 -8.91 -22.02 4.68
C ARG A 163 -8.08 -20.90 4.08
N VAL A 164 -8.59 -20.34 3.00
CA VAL A 164 -7.99 -19.18 2.35
C VAL A 164 -8.98 -18.02 2.44
N TYR A 165 -8.55 -16.93 3.06
CA TYR A 165 -9.34 -15.70 3.15
C TYR A 165 -8.83 -14.69 2.13
N THR A 166 -9.75 -14.02 1.46
CA THR A 166 -9.44 -12.97 0.50
C THR A 166 -9.66 -11.60 1.14
N ILE A 167 -8.62 -10.79 1.13
CA ILE A 167 -8.69 -9.39 1.58
C ILE A 167 -8.47 -8.50 0.37
N ARG A 168 -9.38 -7.54 0.18
CA ARG A 168 -9.25 -6.50 -0.85
C ARG A 168 -9.10 -5.13 -0.22
N TYR A 169 -7.98 -4.49 -0.53
CA TYR A 169 -7.63 -3.16 -0.07
C TYR A 169 -7.96 -2.15 -1.17
N GLN A 170 -8.91 -1.25 -0.92
CA GLN A 170 -9.17 -0.13 -1.83
C GLN A 170 -8.24 1.03 -1.48
N MET A 171 -7.27 1.28 -2.35
CA MET A 171 -6.19 2.23 -2.15
C MET A 171 -6.42 3.52 -2.93
N GLY A 172 -5.97 4.65 -2.38
CA GLY A 172 -5.93 5.93 -3.07
C GLY A 172 -4.56 6.57 -2.98
N GLN A 173 -4.05 7.06 -4.12
CA GLN A 173 -2.84 7.86 -4.14
C GLN A 173 -3.16 9.33 -3.88
N TYR A 174 -2.51 9.91 -2.89
CA TYR A 174 -2.69 11.29 -2.47
C TYR A 174 -1.77 12.25 -3.26
N LYS A 175 -1.91 13.55 -2.98
CA LYS A 175 -1.10 14.58 -3.66
C LYS A 175 0.39 14.48 -3.35
N ASP A 176 0.73 13.92 -2.21
CA ASP A 176 2.10 13.62 -1.77
C ASP A 176 2.71 12.37 -2.45
N GLY A 177 1.97 11.73 -3.36
CA GLY A 177 2.39 10.52 -4.06
C GLY A 177 2.22 9.23 -3.24
N VAL A 178 1.82 9.32 -1.97
CA VAL A 178 1.68 8.17 -1.07
C VAL A 178 0.34 7.48 -1.26
N TRP A 179 0.38 6.15 -1.32
CA TRP A 179 -0.82 5.32 -1.35
C TRP A 179 -1.33 5.06 0.06
N ARG A 180 -2.62 5.31 0.28
CA ARG A 180 -3.29 5.05 1.56
C ARG A 180 -4.57 4.24 1.39
N LEU A 181 -4.89 3.47 2.40
CA LEU A 181 -6.11 2.68 2.46
C LEU A 181 -7.34 3.60 2.62
N ARG A 182 -8.33 3.40 1.76
CA ARG A 182 -9.63 4.09 1.82
C ARG A 182 -10.75 3.18 2.30
N ASN A 183 -10.63 1.88 1.99
CA ASN A 183 -11.63 0.90 2.39
C ASN A 183 -11.02 -0.51 2.40
N LEU A 184 -11.57 -1.37 3.21
CA LEU A 184 -11.17 -2.75 3.38
C LEU A 184 -12.38 -3.68 3.20
N ILE A 185 -12.20 -4.70 2.38
CA ILE A 185 -13.21 -5.73 2.15
C ILE A 185 -12.56 -7.07 2.51
N ILE A 186 -13.13 -7.77 3.49
CA ILE A 186 -12.70 -9.10 3.90
C ILE A 186 -13.78 -10.09 3.46
N GLU A 187 -13.43 -10.98 2.54
CA GLU A 187 -14.40 -11.85 1.87
C GLU A 187 -15.50 -11.01 1.20
N THR A 188 -16.71 -11.04 1.76
CA THR A 188 -17.87 -10.24 1.31
C THR A 188 -18.19 -9.08 2.24
N ILE A 189 -17.42 -8.91 3.34
CA ILE A 189 -17.67 -7.90 4.37
C ILE A 189 -16.95 -6.61 4.01
N ASN A 190 -17.69 -5.58 3.67
CA ASN A 190 -17.17 -4.24 3.37
C ASN A 190 -17.21 -3.37 4.63
N LEU A 191 -16.04 -3.12 5.24
CA LEU A 191 -15.96 -2.35 6.49
C LEU A 191 -16.44 -0.90 6.29
N GLY A 192 -16.17 -0.28 5.14
CA GLY A 192 -16.63 1.06 4.85
C GLY A 192 -18.18 1.19 4.76
N GLU A 193 -18.90 0.11 4.50
CA GLU A 193 -20.36 0.08 4.49
C GLU A 193 -20.97 -0.21 5.85
N ILE A 194 -20.33 -1.08 6.64
CA ILE A 194 -20.82 -1.42 7.99
C ILE A 194 -20.86 -0.19 8.91
N TYR A 195 -19.90 0.73 8.75
CA TYR A 195 -19.78 1.92 9.60
C TYR A 195 -20.40 3.19 8.99
N ARG A 196 -21.08 3.10 7.85
CA ARG A 196 -21.79 4.22 7.23
C ARG A 196 -23.19 4.33 7.83
#